data_f7fd8c1ce1d35f40eb1767a95432d10c
#
_entry.id   f7fd8c1ce1d35f40eb1767a95432d10c
#
_cell.length_a   1.000
_cell.length_b   1.000
_cell.length_c   1.000
_cell.angle_alpha   90.00
_cell.angle_beta   90.00
_cell.angle_gamma   90.00
#
_symmetry.space_group_name_H-M   'P 1'
#
loop_
_entity.id
_entity.type
_entity.pdbx_description
1 polymer ?
#
loop_
_entity_poly.entity_id
_entity_poly.type
_entity_poly.pdbx_seq_one_letter_code
_entity_poly.pdbx_strand_id
1 'polypeptide(L)'
;TAYSLAAGGPIIEPSAENISVVPICPHEVNAKSYIYSPHREISIEPRFFNDATIFVSCDGRRGFELMDGDRVSIRKAPFCTQLLRVKGNSFYSLLNEKLTIRRV
;
A
#
# COMPACT_ATOMS: atom_id res chain seq x y z
N THR A 1 3.23 0.31 5.04
CA THR A 1 2.72 1.51 5.76
C THR A 1 3.65 2.70 5.67
N ALA A 2 4.96 2.52 5.85
CA ALA A 2 5.90 3.64 5.79
C ALA A 2 5.92 4.31 4.42
N TYR A 3 5.91 3.54 3.35
CA TYR A 3 5.83 4.09 2.00
C TYR A 3 4.52 4.82 1.76
N SER A 4 3.42 4.26 2.21
CA SER A 4 2.10 4.87 2.11
C SER A 4 2.05 6.21 2.83
N LEU A 5 2.55 6.28 4.06
CA LEU A 5 2.63 7.53 4.82
C LEU A 5 3.50 8.58 4.14
N ALA A 6 4.67 8.17 3.63
CA ALA A 6 5.57 9.07 2.91
C ALA A 6 4.95 9.62 1.63
N ALA A 7 4.09 8.86 0.99
CA ALA A 7 3.36 9.27 -0.21
C ALA A 7 2.08 10.06 0.09
N GLY A 8 1.80 10.37 1.34
CA GLY A 8 0.59 11.10 1.74
C GLY A 8 -0.62 10.21 2.02
N GLY A 9 -0.42 8.93 2.19
CA GLY A 9 -1.49 8.01 2.56
C GLY A 9 -1.95 8.21 4.00
N PRO A 10 -3.15 7.76 4.34
CA PRO A 10 -3.71 7.92 5.67
C PRO A 10 -3.08 6.98 6.69
N ILE A 11 -3.18 7.37 7.95
CA ILE A 11 -2.93 6.47 9.07
C ILE A 11 -4.16 5.58 9.23
N ILE A 12 -3.96 4.27 9.22
CA ILE A 12 -5.04 3.29 9.31
C ILE A 12 -4.97 2.60 10.65
N GLU A 13 -6.08 2.56 11.36
CA GLU A 13 -6.21 1.85 12.62
C GLU A 13 -5.93 0.36 12.42
N PRO A 14 -5.16 -0.30 13.32
CA PRO A 14 -4.79 -1.70 13.14
C PRO A 14 -5.95 -2.68 13.05
N SER A 15 -7.09 -2.35 13.67
CA SER A 15 -8.31 -3.18 13.62
C SER A 15 -9.12 -2.96 12.35
N ALA A 16 -8.82 -1.95 11.55
CA ALA A 16 -9.54 -1.68 10.33
C ALA A 16 -9.19 -2.70 9.24
N GLU A 17 -10.22 -3.27 8.64
CA GLU A 17 -10.08 -4.24 7.56
C GLU A 17 -10.40 -3.58 6.22
N ASN A 18 -9.47 -2.83 5.70
CA ASN A 18 -9.64 -2.15 4.41
C ASN A 18 -8.44 -2.37 3.51
N ILE A 19 -8.61 -2.02 2.25
CA ILE A 19 -7.53 -2.01 1.26
C ILE A 19 -7.32 -0.57 0.85
N SER A 20 -6.12 -0.05 1.06
CA SER A 20 -5.77 1.30 0.63
C SER A 20 -4.90 1.26 -0.63
N VAL A 21 -5.21 2.18 -1.55
CA VAL A 21 -4.46 2.35 -2.78
C VAL A 21 -3.92 3.78 -2.79
N VAL A 22 -2.62 3.91 -2.71
CA VAL A 22 -1.93 5.20 -2.58
C VAL A 22 -0.99 5.40 -3.76
N PRO A 23 -1.22 6.41 -4.62
CA PRO A 23 -0.28 6.71 -5.70
C PRO A 23 1.02 7.27 -5.13
N ILE A 24 2.15 6.83 -5.69
CA ILE A 24 3.48 7.28 -5.31
C ILE A 24 4.09 8.02 -6.49
N CYS A 25 4.49 9.27 -6.27
CA CYS A 25 5.05 10.16 -7.30
C CYS A 25 4.19 10.24 -8.57
N PRO A 26 2.87 10.47 -8.45
CA PRO A 26 2.02 10.55 -9.64
C PRO A 26 2.36 11.80 -10.45
N HIS A 27 2.26 11.69 -11.78
CA HIS A 27 2.40 12.83 -12.67
C HIS A 27 1.15 13.71 -12.69
N GLU A 28 0.01 13.14 -12.37
CA GLU A 28 -1.26 13.87 -12.33
C GLU A 28 -1.45 14.59 -11.01
N VAL A 29 -1.77 15.88 -11.07
CA VAL A 29 -2.05 16.71 -9.90
C VAL A 29 -3.28 16.21 -9.11
N ASN A 30 -4.21 15.56 -9.81
CA ASN A 30 -5.47 15.09 -9.24
C ASN A 30 -5.45 13.62 -8.80
N ALA A 31 -4.28 12.96 -8.82
CA ALA A 31 -4.17 11.60 -8.33
C ALA A 31 -4.50 11.55 -6.83
N LYS A 32 -5.41 10.67 -6.46
CA LYS A 32 -5.94 10.57 -5.09
C LYS A 32 -5.72 9.18 -4.52
N SER A 33 -5.63 9.12 -3.19
CA SER A 33 -5.65 7.87 -2.46
C SER A 33 -7.08 7.37 -2.29
N TYR A 34 -7.26 6.07 -2.40
CA TYR A 34 -8.56 5.42 -2.23
C TYR A 34 -8.50 4.40 -1.11
N ILE A 35 -9.59 4.30 -0.37
CA ILE A 35 -9.79 3.27 0.64
C ILE A 35 -11.00 2.46 0.24
N TYR A 36 -10.79 1.17 0.04
CA TYR A 36 -11.82 0.25 -0.41
C TYR A 36 -12.24 -0.69 0.71
N SER A 37 -13.50 -1.14 0.65
CA SER A 37 -14.01 -2.20 1.52
C SER A 37 -13.17 -3.48 1.35
N PRO A 38 -12.99 -4.27 2.42
CA PRO A 38 -12.23 -5.53 2.34
C PRO A 38 -12.87 -6.57 1.43
N HIS A 39 -14.14 -6.39 1.06
CA HIS A 39 -14.87 -7.30 0.17
C HIS A 39 -14.72 -6.94 -1.32
N ARG A 40 -14.05 -5.85 -1.62
CA ARG A 40 -13.82 -5.43 -3.00
C ARG A 40 -12.65 -6.16 -3.62
N GLU A 41 -12.82 -6.54 -4.86
CA GLU A 41 -11.72 -6.93 -5.74
C GLU A 41 -11.29 -5.72 -6.55
N ILE A 42 -10.00 -5.41 -6.50
CA ILE A 42 -9.42 -4.27 -7.20
C ILE A 42 -8.66 -4.80 -8.39
N SER A 43 -9.01 -4.31 -9.57
CA SER A 43 -8.34 -4.68 -10.81
C SER A 43 -7.56 -3.50 -11.35
N ILE A 44 -6.30 -3.73 -11.65
CA ILE A 44 -5.40 -2.72 -12.21
C ILE A 44 -4.95 -3.17 -13.59
N GLU A 45 -5.23 -2.37 -14.59
CA GLU A 45 -4.75 -2.58 -15.94
C GLU A 45 -3.67 -1.54 -16.25
N PRO A 46 -2.43 -1.96 -16.49
CA PRO A 46 -1.40 -1.03 -16.90
C PRO A 46 -1.66 -0.51 -18.32
N ARG A 47 -1.37 0.75 -18.51
CA ARG A 47 -1.34 1.36 -19.84
C ARG A 47 0.08 1.77 -20.15
N PHE A 48 0.57 1.33 -21.30
CA PHE A 48 1.94 1.59 -21.71
C PHE A 48 2.03 2.83 -22.58
N PHE A 49 2.91 3.76 -22.19
CA PHE A 49 3.22 4.95 -22.97
C PHE A 49 4.73 5.03 -23.16
N ASN A 50 5.16 5.43 -24.35
CA ASN A 50 6.57 5.70 -24.67
C ASN A 50 7.52 4.56 -24.30
N ASP A 51 7.18 3.33 -24.63
CA ASP A 51 7.97 2.12 -24.36
C ASP A 51 8.33 1.92 -22.87
N ALA A 52 7.48 2.41 -21.98
CA ALA A 52 7.67 2.25 -20.55
C ALA A 52 7.65 0.77 -20.15
N THR A 53 8.49 0.42 -19.18
CA THR A 53 8.48 -0.90 -18.54
C THR A 53 7.73 -0.81 -17.22
N ILE A 54 6.80 -1.73 -16.97
CA ILE A 54 5.98 -1.75 -15.77
C ILE A 54 6.20 -3.06 -15.04
N PHE A 55 6.48 -2.97 -13.74
CA PHE A 55 6.65 -4.12 -12.86
C PHE A 55 5.62 -4.12 -11.75
N VAL A 56 5.21 -5.31 -11.31
CA VAL A 56 4.48 -5.51 -10.08
C VAL A 56 5.36 -6.27 -9.09
N SER A 57 5.41 -5.83 -7.85
CA SER A 57 6.13 -6.53 -6.78
C SER A 57 5.28 -6.61 -5.52
N CYS A 58 5.50 -7.67 -4.74
CA CYS A 58 4.82 -7.89 -3.47
C CYS A 58 5.85 -7.83 -2.35
N ASP A 59 5.60 -7.00 -1.33
CA ASP A 59 6.44 -6.87 -0.12
C ASP A 59 7.92 -6.60 -0.43
N GLY A 60 8.19 -5.80 -1.45
CA GLY A 60 9.55 -5.48 -1.84
C GLY A 60 10.35 -6.62 -2.46
N ARG A 61 9.72 -7.74 -2.77
CA ARG A 61 10.36 -8.87 -3.45
C ARG A 61 10.57 -8.57 -4.92
N ARG A 62 11.36 -9.43 -5.58
CA ARG A 62 11.60 -9.35 -7.01
C ARG A 62 10.26 -9.35 -7.76
N GLY A 63 10.07 -8.33 -8.60
CA GLY A 63 8.82 -8.13 -9.31
C GLY A 63 8.69 -8.93 -10.59
N PHE A 64 7.48 -8.93 -11.11
CA PHE A 64 7.16 -9.45 -12.44
C PHE A 64 6.97 -8.29 -13.39
N GLU A 65 7.51 -8.41 -14.60
CA GLU A 65 7.24 -7.46 -15.67
C GLU A 65 5.84 -7.69 -16.22
N LEU A 66 5.07 -6.60 -16.34
CA LEU A 66 3.74 -6.64 -16.94
C LEU A 66 3.84 -6.34 -18.43
N MET A 67 3.09 -7.10 -19.21
CA MET A 67 2.95 -6.91 -20.65
C MET A 67 1.61 -6.28 -20.98
N ASP A 68 1.47 -5.77 -22.19
CA ASP A 68 0.21 -5.21 -22.67
C ASP A 68 -0.89 -6.27 -22.61
N GLY A 69 -2.02 -5.90 -22.03
CA GLY A 69 -3.14 -6.81 -21.82
C GLY A 69 -3.12 -7.54 -20.47
N ASP A 70 -2.03 -7.45 -19.71
CA ASP A 70 -1.97 -8.02 -18.37
C ASP A 70 -2.86 -7.23 -17.40
N ARG A 71 -3.32 -7.94 -16.39
CA ARG A 71 -4.17 -7.36 -15.34
C ARG A 71 -3.72 -7.85 -13.99
N VAL A 72 -3.64 -6.93 -13.02
CA VAL A 72 -3.36 -7.27 -11.62
C VAL A 72 -4.68 -7.23 -10.85
N SER A 73 -5.02 -8.34 -10.21
CA SER A 73 -6.20 -8.45 -9.36
C SER A 73 -5.78 -8.53 -7.90
N ILE A 74 -6.38 -7.68 -7.08
CA ILE A 74 -6.05 -7.56 -5.66
C ILE A 74 -7.31 -7.80 -4.84
N ARG A 75 -7.22 -8.72 -3.89
CA ARG A 75 -8.31 -9.01 -2.95
C ARG A 75 -7.75 -9.40 -1.59
N LYS A 76 -8.59 -9.30 -0.57
CA LYS A 76 -8.23 -9.74 0.77
C LYS A 76 -7.97 -11.24 0.80
N ALA A 77 -6.87 -11.65 1.41
CA ALA A 77 -6.58 -13.06 1.60
C ALA A 77 -7.57 -13.71 2.59
N PRO A 78 -7.89 -15.00 2.42
CA PRO A 78 -8.79 -15.70 3.33
C PRO A 78 -8.14 -16.06 4.68
N PHE A 79 -6.88 -15.73 4.87
CA PHE A 79 -6.12 -16.01 6.08
C PHE A 79 -5.40 -14.75 6.55
N CYS A 80 -5.00 -14.73 7.82
CA CYS A 80 -4.31 -13.60 8.44
C CYS A 80 -2.94 -14.04 8.97
N THR A 81 -2.00 -13.11 9.00
CA THR A 81 -0.76 -13.26 9.73
C THR A 81 -0.97 -12.77 11.16
N GLN A 82 -0.63 -13.61 12.13
CA GLN A 82 -0.74 -13.23 13.54
C GLN A 82 0.63 -12.72 14.02
N LEU A 83 0.61 -11.52 14.61
CA LEU A 83 1.79 -10.94 15.21
C LEU A 83 1.69 -11.03 16.72
N LEU A 84 2.71 -11.63 17.35
CA LEU A 84 2.80 -11.72 18.79
C LEU A 84 3.44 -10.44 19.35
N ARG A 85 2.71 -9.74 20.23
CA ARG A 85 3.24 -8.58 20.93
C ARG A 85 3.82 -8.99 22.26
N VAL A 86 5.11 -8.80 22.42
CA VAL A 86 5.81 -9.09 23.68
C VAL A 86 5.87 -7.83 24.55
N LYS A 87 5.88 -6.64 23.94
CA LYS A 87 5.87 -5.34 24.63
C LYS A 87 4.48 -4.74 24.56
N GLY A 88 3.94 -4.29 25.71
CA GLY A 88 2.59 -3.74 25.81
C GLY A 88 2.39 -2.32 25.24
N ASN A 89 3.16 -1.89 24.26
CA ASN A 89 3.03 -0.57 23.66
C ASN A 89 1.86 -0.51 22.70
N SER A 90 1.08 0.58 22.75
CA SER A 90 0.01 0.80 21.81
C SER A 90 0.55 1.20 20.43
N PHE A 91 -0.25 0.93 19.40
CA PHE A 91 0.09 1.32 18.02
C PHE A 91 0.36 2.83 17.89
N TYR A 92 -0.50 3.66 18.46
CA TYR A 92 -0.38 5.12 18.35
C TYR A 92 0.83 5.66 19.11
N SER A 93 1.17 5.06 20.23
CA SER A 93 2.37 5.39 20.99
C SER A 93 3.63 5.11 20.18
N LEU A 94 3.72 3.93 19.58
CA LEU A 94 4.85 3.55 18.71
C LEU A 94 4.92 4.42 17.47
N LEU A 95 3.79 4.76 16.87
CA LEU A 95 3.73 5.62 15.70
C LEU A 95 4.29 7.01 16.00
N ASN A 96 3.87 7.62 17.10
CA ASN A 96 4.34 8.93 17.52
C ASN A 96 5.85 8.92 17.82
N GLU A 97 6.34 7.91 18.52
CA GLU A 97 7.77 7.73 18.79
C GLU A 97 8.58 7.66 17.49
N LYS A 98 8.15 6.81 16.56
CA LYS A 98 8.84 6.63 15.27
C LYS A 98 8.82 7.89 14.41
N LEU A 99 7.73 8.63 14.39
CA LEU A 99 7.63 9.87 13.62
C LEU A 99 8.45 11.00 14.25
N THR A 100 8.57 11.03 15.57
CA THR A 100 9.34 12.05 16.28
C THR A 100 10.86 11.86 16.09
N ILE A 101 11.36 10.63 16.07
CA ILE A 101 12.78 10.33 15.87
C ILE A 101 13.31 10.83 14.51
N ARG A 102 12.45 10.99 13.53
CA ARG A 102 12.84 11.48 12.20
C ARG A 102 12.92 12.99 12.07
N ARG A 103 12.69 13.71 13.14
CA ARG A 103 12.96 15.15 13.18
C ARG A 103 14.47 15.38 13.40
N VAL A 104 15.11 15.61 12.32
CA VAL A 104 16.47 16.14 12.35
C VAL A 104 16.39 17.64 12.19
#